data_79cbaeb3695938a1e7abaafb827fda88
#
_entry.id   79cbaeb3695938a1e7abaafb827fda88
#
_cell.length_a   1.000
_cell.length_b   1.000
_cell.length_c   1.000
_cell.angle_alpha   90.00
_cell.angle_beta   90.00
_cell.angle_gamma   90.00
#
_symmetry.space_group_name_H-M   'P 1'
#
loop_
_entity.id
_entity.type
_entity.pdbx_description
1 polymer ?
#
loop_
_entity_poly.entity_id
_entity_poly.type
_entity_poly.pdbx_seq_one_letter_code
_entity_poly.pdbx_strand_id
1 'polypeptide(L)'
;MSRMLSRDLPDIENILALNPRVKTCASLRSTERTKNVKQHWKRNTNKSCSHYEKLENNFDDIKHTTLSERGALREAMRCLKCADAPCQKSCPTNLDIKLFITSISNKNYYGAAKTILSDNPLGLTCGMVCPTSDLCVGGCNLYATEEGAINIGGLQQFALEVFKAMKIPQIRNPSLPLSDELPDSYRAKIALIGCGPASISCASFLARLGYTDVTIFEKQQYGGGLSTSEIPQFRLPYNVVQFEIKLMKDLGVKIVFGKGLGTEGMTLETLKQNGYEAIFIGIGLPEPKRDHIFKGLTMENGFYTSKDFLPLVAKASKAGMCACNSRLPTLRGTVIVLGAGDTAFDCATSALRCGAHRVFVVFRKGFTNIRAVPEEMELAKEEKCEFLPFLSPRKVILKCQRIAAVEFVRTEQNDLGDWIEDQEQIVHLKADFVISAFGSILSDPAVKEAVASIKFNRWGFPEIDSETMQASEPWVFAGGDIAGLANTTVESVNDGKQASWHIHKYLQSLHGYLILEKPELPLFYTPIDLVDISVEVAGLKFSNPFGLASAAPTTNAAMIRRSFEAGWAFALTKTFSLDKASNERNVEWKA
;
A
#
# COMPACT_ATOMS: atom_id res chain seq x y z
N MET A 1 -49.40 10.41 19.26
CA MET A 1 -48.44 10.41 20.37
C MET A 1 -47.71 9.09 20.60
N SER A 2 -47.88 8.07 19.77
CA SER A 2 -47.22 6.77 19.95
C SER A 2 -45.93 6.57 19.11
N ARG A 3 -45.45 7.61 18.43
CA ARG A 3 -44.21 7.53 17.59
C ARG A 3 -42.92 7.91 18.31
N MET A 4 -42.98 8.26 19.58
CA MET A 4 -41.79 8.64 20.36
C MET A 4 -41.11 7.51 21.12
N LEU A 5 -41.56 6.29 20.96
CA LEU A 5 -40.99 5.13 21.66
C LEU A 5 -40.60 3.97 20.76
N SER A 6 -40.44 4.18 19.44
CA SER A 6 -39.56 3.29 18.70
C SER A 6 -38.13 3.67 19.08
N ARG A 7 -37.74 3.28 20.25
CA ARG A 7 -36.34 3.19 20.59
C ARG A 7 -35.78 2.16 19.62
N ASP A 8 -35.13 2.64 18.61
CA ASP A 8 -34.10 1.82 17.95
C ASP A 8 -33.29 1.24 19.09
N LEU A 9 -33.21 -0.08 19.14
CA LEU A 9 -32.42 -0.77 20.15
C LEU A 9 -31.06 -0.08 20.22
N PRO A 10 -30.57 0.23 21.43
CA PRO A 10 -29.27 0.84 21.58
C PRO A 10 -28.26 0.01 20.78
N ASP A 11 -27.33 0.66 20.11
CA ASP A 11 -26.28 0.00 19.35
C ASP A 11 -25.53 -1.08 20.14
N ILE A 12 -25.51 -0.96 21.45
CA ILE A 12 -25.00 -1.95 22.41
C ILE A 12 -25.73 -3.31 22.30
N GLU A 13 -27.04 -3.34 22.15
CA GLU A 13 -27.77 -4.61 21.99
C GLU A 13 -27.52 -5.23 20.62
N ASN A 14 -27.32 -4.42 19.57
CA ASN A 14 -26.94 -4.91 18.27
C ASN A 14 -25.48 -5.41 18.25
N ILE A 15 -24.60 -4.78 19.02
CA ILE A 15 -23.19 -5.22 19.19
C ILE A 15 -23.10 -6.48 20.06
N LEU A 16 -23.96 -6.60 21.07
CA LEU A 16 -24.02 -7.73 22.01
C LEU A 16 -24.97 -8.83 21.57
N ALA A 17 -25.75 -8.65 20.50
CA ALA A 17 -26.62 -9.69 19.98
C ALA A 17 -25.77 -10.87 19.48
N LEU A 18 -25.65 -11.88 20.32
CA LEU A 18 -24.96 -13.14 19.99
C LEU A 18 -25.71 -13.98 18.96
N ASN A 19 -26.99 -13.69 18.77
CA ASN A 19 -27.85 -14.35 17.78
C ASN A 19 -28.36 -13.31 16.78
N PRO A 20 -28.17 -13.52 15.46
CA PRO A 20 -28.82 -12.68 14.48
C PRO A 20 -30.34 -12.77 14.67
N ARG A 21 -31.05 -11.64 14.54
CA ARG A 21 -32.50 -11.64 14.55
C ARG A 21 -33.01 -12.53 13.42
N VAL A 22 -33.69 -13.60 13.78
CA VAL A 22 -34.37 -14.45 12.81
C VAL A 22 -35.51 -13.64 12.23
N LYS A 23 -35.53 -13.47 10.90
CA LYS A 23 -36.65 -12.84 10.21
C LYS A 23 -37.89 -13.70 10.41
N THR A 24 -38.94 -13.12 10.94
CA THR A 24 -40.24 -13.78 11.15
C THR A 24 -41.13 -13.80 9.91
N CYS A 25 -40.74 -13.07 8.87
CA CYS A 25 -41.45 -13.01 7.58
C CYS A 25 -40.47 -12.82 6.42
N ALA A 26 -40.87 -13.30 5.23
CA ALA A 26 -40.10 -13.08 4.01
C ALA A 26 -40.12 -11.60 3.61
N SER A 27 -39.00 -11.06 3.18
CA SER A 27 -38.93 -9.71 2.64
C SER A 27 -39.27 -9.72 1.15
N LEU A 28 -40.24 -8.91 0.75
CA LEU A 28 -40.54 -8.63 -0.65
C LEU A 28 -39.61 -7.53 -1.14
N ARG A 29 -38.90 -7.82 -2.22
CA ARG A 29 -38.10 -6.84 -2.95
C ARG A 29 -38.48 -6.87 -4.42
N SER A 30 -38.64 -5.70 -5.04
CA SER A 30 -38.79 -5.60 -6.47
C SER A 30 -37.52 -6.09 -7.18
N THR A 31 -37.68 -6.79 -8.29
CA THR A 31 -36.55 -7.27 -9.10
C THR A 31 -35.80 -6.09 -9.69
N GLU A 32 -34.59 -5.83 -9.22
CA GLU A 32 -33.68 -4.84 -9.79
C GLU A 32 -32.77 -5.48 -10.83
N ARG A 33 -32.46 -4.73 -11.92
CA ARG A 33 -31.52 -5.21 -12.92
C ARG A 33 -30.13 -5.39 -12.27
N THR A 34 -29.62 -6.60 -12.30
CA THR A 34 -28.37 -7.06 -11.68
C THR A 34 -27.15 -6.18 -11.99
N LYS A 35 -27.14 -5.48 -13.15
CA LYS A 35 -26.08 -4.55 -13.55
C LYS A 35 -25.94 -3.33 -12.63
N ASN A 36 -27.02 -2.89 -11.99
CA ASN A 36 -26.99 -1.71 -11.11
C ASN A 36 -26.62 -2.05 -9.68
N VAL A 37 -26.96 -3.25 -9.21
CA VAL A 37 -26.76 -3.68 -7.81
C VAL A 37 -25.33 -4.18 -7.57
N LYS A 38 -24.74 -4.91 -8.51
CA LYS A 38 -23.37 -5.47 -8.36
C LYS A 38 -22.24 -4.42 -8.36
N GLN A 39 -22.50 -3.17 -8.70
CA GLN A 39 -21.49 -2.12 -8.71
C GLN A 39 -21.37 -1.35 -7.38
N HIS A 40 -22.35 -1.47 -6.48
CA HIS A 40 -22.39 -0.70 -5.24
C HIS A 40 -21.36 -1.15 -4.19
N TRP A 41 -20.99 -2.41 -4.16
CA TRP A 41 -20.00 -2.92 -3.21
C TRP A 41 -18.56 -2.59 -3.60
N LYS A 42 -18.27 -2.44 -4.90
CA LYS A 42 -16.90 -2.23 -5.39
C LYS A 42 -16.27 -0.93 -4.92
N ARG A 43 -17.04 0.12 -4.60
CA ARG A 43 -16.48 1.45 -4.28
C ARG A 43 -17.27 2.26 -3.26
N ASN A 44 -18.32 1.79 -2.65
CA ASN A 44 -19.20 2.58 -1.76
C ASN A 44 -19.55 3.97 -2.35
N THR A 45 -19.62 4.08 -3.67
CA THR A 45 -19.94 5.31 -4.36
C THR A 45 -21.44 5.51 -4.31
N ASN A 46 -21.88 6.35 -3.42
CA ASN A 46 -23.28 6.80 -3.40
C ASN A 46 -23.48 7.71 -4.62
N LYS A 47 -23.99 7.16 -5.73
CA LYS A 47 -24.26 7.91 -6.96
C LYS A 47 -25.30 9.03 -6.78
N SER A 48 -26.02 9.04 -5.65
CA SER A 48 -26.98 10.09 -5.31
C SER A 48 -26.34 11.27 -4.57
N CYS A 49 -25.04 11.24 -4.27
CA CYS A 49 -24.35 12.39 -3.72
C CYS A 49 -24.13 13.42 -4.82
N SER A 50 -24.80 14.56 -4.72
CA SER A 50 -24.75 15.68 -5.68
C SER A 50 -23.37 16.35 -5.84
N HIS A 51 -22.33 15.80 -5.23
CA HIS A 51 -20.96 16.32 -5.23
C HIS A 51 -19.99 15.53 -6.11
N TYR A 52 -20.48 14.69 -7.02
CA TYR A 52 -19.62 14.14 -8.05
C TYR A 52 -19.34 15.21 -9.09
N GLU A 53 -18.24 15.92 -8.94
CA GLU A 53 -17.66 16.68 -10.03
C GLU A 53 -17.45 15.71 -11.20
N LYS A 54 -17.90 16.15 -12.39
CA LYS A 54 -17.68 15.39 -13.62
C LYS A 54 -16.16 15.33 -13.82
N LEU A 55 -15.60 14.11 -13.84
CA LEU A 55 -14.19 13.94 -14.13
C LEU A 55 -13.85 14.53 -15.49
N GLU A 56 -12.86 15.40 -15.53
CA GLU A 56 -12.39 16.06 -16.77
C GLU A 56 -11.38 15.19 -17.54
N ASN A 57 -11.02 14.01 -17.00
CA ASN A 57 -10.00 13.11 -17.51
C ASN A 57 -8.62 13.78 -17.65
N ASN A 58 -8.27 14.61 -16.69
CA ASN A 58 -6.95 15.19 -16.51
C ASN A 58 -6.16 14.45 -15.42
N PHE A 59 -4.96 14.92 -15.07
CA PHE A 59 -4.14 14.29 -14.04
C PHE A 59 -4.53 14.69 -12.61
N ASP A 60 -5.34 15.71 -12.43
CA ASP A 60 -5.83 16.20 -11.14
C ASP A 60 -7.15 15.54 -10.72
N ASP A 61 -7.78 14.80 -11.62
CA ASP A 61 -8.96 13.97 -11.35
C ASP A 61 -8.62 12.78 -10.44
N ILE A 62 -8.25 13.07 -9.21
CA ILE A 62 -8.02 12.05 -8.21
C ILE A 62 -9.38 11.47 -7.86
N LYS A 63 -9.64 10.22 -8.26
CA LYS A 63 -10.86 9.54 -7.86
C LYS A 63 -10.93 9.55 -6.34
N HIS A 64 -12.00 10.14 -5.80
CA HIS A 64 -12.30 10.07 -4.37
C HIS A 64 -12.60 8.61 -4.01
N THR A 65 -11.55 7.85 -3.80
CA THR A 65 -11.64 6.48 -3.28
C THR A 65 -11.86 6.47 -1.79
N THR A 66 -11.62 7.61 -1.13
CA THR A 66 -11.81 7.79 0.30
C THR A 66 -13.28 7.76 0.65
N LEU A 67 -13.59 6.91 1.60
CA LEU A 67 -14.92 6.84 2.18
C LEU A 67 -15.21 8.11 2.98
N SER A 68 -16.45 8.61 2.91
CA SER A 68 -16.92 9.58 3.91
C SER A 68 -16.94 8.92 5.29
N GLU A 69 -16.89 9.70 6.37
CA GLU A 69 -16.97 9.16 7.73
C GLU A 69 -18.16 8.21 7.90
N ARG A 70 -19.34 8.61 7.44
CA ARG A 70 -20.55 7.75 7.48
C ARG A 70 -20.37 6.48 6.65
N GLY A 71 -19.74 6.56 5.49
CA GLY A 71 -19.43 5.41 4.63
C GLY A 71 -18.44 4.47 5.31
N ALA A 72 -17.39 5.02 5.90
CA ALA A 72 -16.37 4.25 6.61
C ALA A 72 -16.95 3.51 7.83
N LEU A 73 -17.79 4.18 8.63
CA LEU A 73 -18.45 3.55 9.77
C LEU A 73 -19.38 2.40 9.33
N ARG A 74 -20.18 2.61 8.28
CA ARG A 74 -21.06 1.55 7.76
C ARG A 74 -20.27 0.36 7.24
N GLU A 75 -19.19 0.62 6.49
CA GLU A 75 -18.35 -0.43 5.94
C GLU A 75 -17.59 -1.19 7.04
N ALA A 76 -17.05 -0.47 8.03
CA ALA A 76 -16.38 -1.07 9.18
C ALA A 76 -17.30 -1.96 10.02
N MET A 77 -18.59 -1.59 10.16
CA MET A 77 -19.58 -2.39 10.89
C MET A 77 -19.96 -3.69 10.19
N ARG A 78 -19.75 -3.82 8.87
CA ARG A 78 -19.98 -5.07 8.14
C ARG A 78 -18.93 -6.14 8.45
N CYS A 79 -17.79 -5.76 9.02
CA CYS A 79 -16.69 -6.69 9.30
C CYS A 79 -17.11 -7.75 10.32
N LEU A 80 -16.95 -9.03 9.97
CA LEU A 80 -17.29 -10.17 10.81
C LEU A 80 -16.34 -10.38 11.99
N LYS A 81 -15.20 -9.67 12.02
CA LYS A 81 -14.16 -9.81 13.07
C LYS A 81 -13.69 -11.26 13.23
N CYS A 82 -13.43 -11.94 12.11
CA CYS A 82 -13.05 -13.35 12.05
C CYS A 82 -11.89 -13.67 13.02
N ALA A 83 -11.94 -14.82 13.66
CA ALA A 83 -10.91 -15.23 14.63
C ALA A 83 -9.53 -15.40 13.95
N ASP A 84 -9.49 -16.07 12.79
CA ASP A 84 -8.27 -16.34 12.04
C ASP A 84 -8.00 -15.33 10.90
N ALA A 85 -8.91 -14.39 10.66
CA ALA A 85 -8.81 -13.26 9.75
C ALA A 85 -8.02 -13.55 8.43
N PRO A 86 -8.60 -14.28 7.45
CA PRO A 86 -7.88 -14.61 6.22
C PRO A 86 -7.36 -13.38 5.46
N CYS A 87 -8.08 -12.27 5.51
CA CYS A 87 -7.66 -11.00 4.95
C CYS A 87 -6.31 -10.50 5.53
N GLN A 88 -6.06 -10.72 6.82
CA GLN A 88 -4.81 -10.38 7.48
C GLN A 88 -3.67 -11.28 7.00
N LYS A 89 -3.92 -12.59 6.89
CA LYS A 89 -2.94 -13.56 6.39
C LYS A 89 -2.56 -13.31 4.92
N SER A 90 -3.48 -12.77 4.14
CA SER A 90 -3.25 -12.41 2.73
C SER A 90 -2.50 -11.08 2.57
N CYS A 91 -2.31 -10.30 3.63
CA CYS A 91 -1.56 -9.06 3.58
C CYS A 91 -0.06 -9.35 3.76
N PRO A 92 0.83 -8.99 2.82
CA PRO A 92 2.26 -9.23 2.94
C PRO A 92 2.89 -8.65 4.22
N THR A 93 2.45 -7.48 4.66
CA THR A 93 2.93 -6.85 5.90
C THR A 93 2.28 -7.42 7.17
N ASN A 94 1.37 -8.38 7.02
CA ASN A 94 0.61 -8.99 8.13
C ASN A 94 -0.11 -7.94 9.01
N LEU A 95 -0.66 -6.92 8.35
CA LEU A 95 -1.37 -5.83 9.00
C LEU A 95 -2.57 -6.34 9.81
N ASP A 96 -2.72 -5.89 11.05
CA ASP A 96 -3.90 -6.24 11.87
C ASP A 96 -5.17 -5.53 11.37
N ILE A 97 -5.73 -6.10 10.31
CA ILE A 97 -6.91 -5.57 9.61
C ILE A 97 -8.13 -5.55 10.52
N LYS A 98 -8.32 -6.59 11.30
CA LYS A 98 -9.43 -6.69 12.24
C LYS A 98 -9.38 -5.56 13.29
N LEU A 99 -8.20 -5.29 13.82
CA LEU A 99 -8.02 -4.27 14.85
C LEU A 99 -8.27 -2.86 14.29
N PHE A 100 -7.68 -2.50 13.15
CA PHE A 100 -7.90 -1.15 12.61
C PHE A 100 -9.35 -0.92 12.15
N ILE A 101 -10.01 -1.93 11.57
CA ILE A 101 -11.43 -1.82 11.21
C ILE A 101 -12.31 -1.69 12.46
N THR A 102 -12.01 -2.45 13.52
CA THR A 102 -12.70 -2.32 14.81
C THR A 102 -12.50 -0.92 15.39
N SER A 103 -11.30 -0.36 15.30
CA SER A 103 -11.01 1.01 15.75
C SER A 103 -11.83 2.04 14.97
N ILE A 104 -11.98 1.89 13.65
CA ILE A 104 -12.85 2.76 12.84
C ILE A 104 -14.30 2.63 13.31
N SER A 105 -14.84 1.42 13.48
CA SER A 105 -16.22 1.22 13.92
C SER A 105 -16.52 1.85 15.29
N ASN A 106 -15.50 1.97 16.13
CA ASN A 106 -15.57 2.63 17.43
C ASN A 106 -15.19 4.12 17.38
N LYS A 107 -15.05 4.72 16.19
CA LYS A 107 -14.62 6.10 15.96
C LYS A 107 -13.22 6.44 16.51
N ASN A 108 -12.40 5.45 16.79
CA ASN A 108 -11.00 5.63 17.16
C ASN A 108 -10.11 5.69 15.92
N TYR A 109 -10.17 6.78 15.18
CA TYR A 109 -9.44 6.94 13.92
C TYR A 109 -7.92 7.03 14.12
N TYR A 110 -7.48 7.63 15.24
CA TYR A 110 -6.07 7.62 15.62
C TYR A 110 -5.57 6.19 15.88
N GLY A 111 -6.29 5.41 16.68
CA GLY A 111 -5.94 4.01 16.94
C GLY A 111 -5.91 3.16 15.67
N ALA A 112 -6.82 3.41 14.73
CA ALA A 112 -6.79 2.75 13.43
C ALA A 112 -5.52 3.11 12.64
N ALA A 113 -5.18 4.39 12.54
CA ALA A 113 -3.97 4.86 11.87
C ALA A 113 -2.69 4.32 12.53
N LYS A 114 -2.64 4.33 13.86
CA LYS A 114 -1.52 3.77 14.65
C LYS A 114 -1.31 2.28 14.35
N THR A 115 -2.39 1.50 14.31
CA THR A 115 -2.34 0.07 13.96
C THR A 115 -1.76 -0.12 12.56
N ILE A 116 -2.27 0.63 11.57
CA ILE A 116 -1.80 0.53 10.20
C ILE A 116 -0.32 0.90 10.08
N LEU A 117 0.06 2.06 10.60
CA LEU A 117 1.44 2.58 10.48
C LEU A 117 2.45 1.79 11.33
N SER A 118 2.00 1.04 12.34
CA SER A 118 2.87 0.12 13.10
C SER A 118 3.37 -1.02 12.24
N ASP A 119 2.53 -1.57 11.36
CA ASP A 119 2.89 -2.69 10.49
C ASP A 119 3.33 -2.27 9.09
N ASN A 120 2.83 -1.14 8.61
CA ASN A 120 3.07 -0.65 7.25
C ASN A 120 3.32 0.87 7.24
N PRO A 121 4.59 1.33 7.21
CA PRO A 121 4.93 2.75 7.13
C PRO A 121 4.40 3.47 5.89
N LEU A 122 4.09 2.74 4.82
CA LEU A 122 3.49 3.24 3.59
C LEU A 122 2.00 2.86 3.48
N GLY A 123 1.31 2.87 4.60
CA GLY A 123 -0.08 2.44 4.69
C GLY A 123 -1.04 3.24 3.81
N LEU A 124 -0.84 4.54 3.64
CA LEU A 124 -1.69 5.38 2.80
C LEU A 124 -1.48 5.07 1.31
N THR A 125 -0.22 4.97 0.86
CA THR A 125 0.12 4.49 -0.49
C THR A 125 -0.50 3.12 -0.74
N CYS A 126 -0.32 2.17 0.17
CA CYS A 126 -0.90 0.83 0.05
C CYS A 126 -2.43 0.83 0.02
N GLY A 127 -3.10 1.66 0.80
CA GLY A 127 -4.55 1.81 0.76
C GLY A 127 -5.09 2.28 -0.59
N MET A 128 -4.26 3.00 -1.37
CA MET A 128 -4.64 3.54 -2.68
C MET A 128 -4.28 2.61 -3.85
N VAL A 129 -3.13 1.90 -3.80
CA VAL A 129 -2.57 1.22 -4.99
C VAL A 129 -2.33 -0.28 -4.83
N CYS A 130 -2.53 -0.87 -3.65
CA CYS A 130 -2.43 -2.32 -3.49
C CYS A 130 -3.42 -3.06 -4.38
N PRO A 131 -3.05 -4.22 -4.94
CA PRO A 131 -3.97 -5.15 -5.60
C PRO A 131 -4.86 -5.83 -4.57
N THR A 132 -5.80 -5.07 -4.00
CA THR A 132 -6.60 -5.53 -2.85
C THR A 132 -7.48 -6.73 -3.16
N SER A 133 -7.93 -6.87 -4.42
CA SER A 133 -8.70 -8.03 -4.90
C SER A 133 -7.89 -9.34 -4.86
N ASP A 134 -6.58 -9.26 -5.05
CA ASP A 134 -5.68 -10.43 -4.99
C ASP A 134 -5.12 -10.65 -3.57
N LEU A 135 -5.22 -9.65 -2.70
CA LEU A 135 -4.69 -9.68 -1.34
C LEU A 135 -5.82 -9.69 -0.29
N CYS A 136 -5.89 -8.63 0.51
CA CYS A 136 -6.76 -8.58 1.68
C CYS A 136 -8.27 -8.66 1.37
N VAL A 137 -8.72 -7.99 0.32
CA VAL A 137 -10.14 -8.01 -0.09
C VAL A 137 -10.49 -9.39 -0.65
N GLY A 138 -9.63 -9.97 -1.50
CA GLY A 138 -9.81 -11.32 -2.03
C GLY A 138 -9.80 -12.40 -0.94
N GLY A 139 -9.04 -12.17 0.15
CA GLY A 139 -9.02 -13.06 1.33
C GLY A 139 -10.20 -12.84 2.29
N CYS A 140 -11.09 -11.89 2.06
CA CYS A 140 -12.21 -11.61 2.96
C CYS A 140 -13.30 -12.69 2.85
N ASN A 141 -13.74 -13.26 3.98
CA ASN A 141 -14.79 -14.27 4.00
C ASN A 141 -16.14 -13.77 3.41
N LEU A 142 -16.39 -12.47 3.42
CA LEU A 142 -17.56 -11.88 2.79
C LEU A 142 -17.46 -11.82 1.26
N TYR A 143 -16.32 -12.14 0.67
CA TYR A 143 -16.15 -12.13 -0.80
C TYR A 143 -17.14 -13.05 -1.52
N ALA A 144 -17.48 -14.18 -0.89
CA ALA A 144 -18.42 -15.15 -1.44
C ALA A 144 -19.90 -14.81 -1.17
N THR A 145 -20.21 -13.71 -0.50
CA THR A 145 -21.58 -13.28 -0.18
C THR A 145 -22.13 -12.29 -1.20
N GLU A 146 -23.46 -12.15 -1.25
CA GLU A 146 -24.11 -11.16 -2.12
C GLU A 146 -23.72 -9.72 -1.78
N GLU A 147 -23.41 -9.45 -0.52
CA GLU A 147 -23.00 -8.12 -0.05
C GLU A 147 -21.54 -7.79 -0.40
N GLY A 148 -20.76 -8.79 -0.78
CA GLY A 148 -19.36 -8.66 -1.20
C GLY A 148 -18.40 -8.41 -0.04
N ALA A 149 -17.11 -8.49 -0.36
CA ALA A 149 -16.00 -8.27 0.58
C ALA A 149 -16.02 -6.86 1.18
N ILE A 150 -15.37 -6.72 2.33
CA ILE A 150 -15.12 -5.40 2.95
C ILE A 150 -14.16 -4.59 2.06
N ASN A 151 -14.45 -3.32 1.87
CA ASN A 151 -13.56 -2.37 1.20
C ASN A 151 -12.39 -1.98 2.14
N ILE A 152 -11.48 -2.92 2.34
CA ILE A 152 -10.36 -2.79 3.30
C ILE A 152 -9.44 -1.66 2.89
N GLY A 153 -9.11 -1.54 1.60
CA GLY A 153 -8.26 -0.46 1.08
C GLY A 153 -8.87 0.92 1.31
N GLY A 154 -10.17 1.08 1.06
CA GLY A 154 -10.88 2.34 1.32
C GLY A 154 -10.94 2.71 2.79
N LEU A 155 -11.10 1.73 3.70
CA LEU A 155 -11.05 1.95 5.15
C LEU A 155 -9.64 2.35 5.61
N GLN A 156 -8.62 1.69 5.07
CA GLN A 156 -7.21 2.01 5.34
C GLN A 156 -6.87 3.44 4.89
N GLN A 157 -7.27 3.80 3.68
CA GLN A 157 -7.11 5.15 3.15
C GLN A 157 -7.82 6.18 4.03
N PHE A 158 -9.09 5.94 4.38
CA PHE A 158 -9.87 6.83 5.25
C PHE A 158 -9.15 7.13 6.57
N ALA A 159 -8.74 6.08 7.30
CA ALA A 159 -8.07 6.24 8.59
C ALA A 159 -6.79 7.08 8.48
N LEU A 160 -6.01 6.85 7.43
CA LEU A 160 -4.73 7.54 7.25
C LEU A 160 -4.88 8.96 6.66
N GLU A 161 -5.92 9.24 5.88
CA GLU A 161 -6.22 10.61 5.48
C GLU A 161 -6.69 11.45 6.67
N VAL A 162 -7.50 10.90 7.56
CA VAL A 162 -7.85 11.55 8.82
C VAL A 162 -6.59 11.83 9.65
N PHE A 163 -5.69 10.85 9.78
CA PHE A 163 -4.44 11.04 10.51
C PHE A 163 -3.52 12.09 9.82
N LYS A 164 -3.39 12.06 8.50
CA LYS A 164 -2.65 13.06 7.73
C LYS A 164 -3.16 14.48 7.98
N ALA A 165 -4.49 14.64 8.08
CA ALA A 165 -5.13 15.93 8.39
C ALA A 165 -4.81 16.43 9.81
N MET A 166 -4.50 15.54 10.76
CA MET A 166 -4.09 15.92 12.11
C MET A 166 -2.71 16.59 12.14
N LYS A 167 -1.87 16.39 11.13
CA LYS A 167 -0.50 16.95 11.00
C LYS A 167 0.43 16.64 12.18
N ILE A 168 0.25 15.47 12.79
CA ILE A 168 1.02 15.03 13.96
C ILE A 168 2.28 14.31 13.48
N PRO A 169 3.47 14.64 14.02
CA PRO A 169 4.72 13.95 13.66
C PRO A 169 4.79 12.55 14.29
N GLN A 170 5.60 11.69 13.69
CA GLN A 170 6.03 10.44 14.31
C GLN A 170 7.15 10.72 15.31
N ILE A 171 7.17 10.00 16.42
CA ILE A 171 8.26 10.03 17.41
C ILE A 171 8.83 8.62 17.62
N ARG A 172 10.02 8.56 18.18
CA ARG A 172 10.60 7.29 18.65
C ARG A 172 9.76 6.73 19.80
N ASN A 173 9.86 5.42 20.00
CA ASN A 173 9.20 4.77 21.13
C ASN A 173 9.61 5.47 22.45
N PRO A 174 8.65 6.00 23.22
CA PRO A 174 8.93 6.71 24.46
C PRO A 174 9.59 5.85 25.55
N SER A 175 9.45 4.52 25.44
CA SER A 175 10.05 3.58 26.39
C SER A 175 11.51 3.25 26.07
N LEU A 176 12.04 3.69 24.93
CA LEU A 176 13.46 3.53 24.63
C LEU A 176 14.28 4.54 25.42
N PRO A 177 15.47 4.15 25.90
CA PRO A 177 16.42 5.09 26.50
C PRO A 177 16.73 6.27 25.56
N LEU A 178 17.17 7.38 26.10
CA LEU A 178 17.64 8.49 25.29
C LEU A 178 18.78 8.05 24.38
N SER A 179 18.97 8.74 23.26
CA SER A 179 19.97 8.37 22.25
C SER A 179 21.39 8.26 22.84
N ASP A 180 21.67 9.04 23.86
CA ASP A 180 22.97 9.08 24.54
C ASP A 180 23.17 7.91 25.52
N GLU A 181 22.10 7.30 25.96
CA GLU A 181 22.08 6.17 26.91
C GLU A 181 22.03 4.81 26.18
N LEU A 182 21.80 4.82 24.87
CA LEU A 182 21.79 3.59 24.06
C LEU A 182 23.23 3.05 23.89
N PRO A 183 23.39 1.71 23.84
CA PRO A 183 24.67 1.08 23.51
C PRO A 183 25.24 1.60 22.18
N ASP A 184 26.57 1.58 22.05
CA ASP A 184 27.26 2.06 20.83
C ASP A 184 26.82 1.31 19.56
N SER A 185 26.37 0.07 19.68
CA SER A 185 25.79 -0.72 18.58
C SER A 185 24.63 -0.01 17.85
N TYR A 186 23.88 0.86 18.54
CA TYR A 186 22.79 1.63 17.93
C TYR A 186 23.26 2.90 17.21
N ARG A 187 24.56 3.22 17.29
CA ARG A 187 25.20 4.30 16.54
C ARG A 187 25.86 3.82 15.26
N ALA A 188 25.75 2.51 14.96
CA ALA A 188 26.22 1.92 13.73
C ALA A 188 25.71 2.70 12.51
N LYS A 189 26.60 2.99 11.56
CA LYS A 189 26.24 3.68 10.31
C LYS A 189 25.55 2.71 9.37
N ILE A 190 24.36 3.03 8.94
CA ILE A 190 23.56 2.21 8.03
C ILE A 190 23.26 3.00 6.77
N ALA A 191 23.63 2.45 5.60
CA ALA A 191 23.33 3.03 4.31
C ALA A 191 22.19 2.27 3.63
N LEU A 192 21.19 2.99 3.14
CA LEU A 192 20.16 2.44 2.27
C LEU A 192 20.28 3.09 0.90
N ILE A 193 20.29 2.28 -0.16
CA ILE A 193 20.49 2.76 -1.53
C ILE A 193 19.18 2.71 -2.28
N GLY A 194 18.74 3.89 -2.77
CA GLY A 194 17.42 4.13 -3.34
C GLY A 194 16.39 4.51 -2.27
N CYS A 195 15.55 5.49 -2.54
CA CYS A 195 14.48 5.97 -1.66
C CYS A 195 13.12 5.47 -2.13
N GLY A 196 13.02 4.18 -2.45
CA GLY A 196 11.79 3.50 -2.81
C GLY A 196 11.06 2.89 -1.60
N PRO A 197 9.90 2.23 -1.81
CA PRO A 197 9.09 1.65 -0.73
C PRO A 197 9.85 0.72 0.21
N ALA A 198 10.70 -0.15 -0.31
CA ALA A 198 11.50 -1.07 0.50
C ALA A 198 12.45 -0.33 1.45
N SER A 199 13.20 0.66 0.93
CA SER A 199 14.14 1.45 1.76
C SER A 199 13.42 2.35 2.76
N ILE A 200 12.30 2.96 2.39
CA ILE A 200 11.50 3.79 3.32
C ILE A 200 11.00 2.93 4.49
N SER A 201 10.54 1.72 4.19
CA SER A 201 10.10 0.76 5.21
C SER A 201 11.27 0.33 6.11
N CYS A 202 12.37 -0.10 5.51
CA CYS A 202 13.57 -0.54 6.24
C CYS A 202 14.10 0.57 7.16
N ALA A 203 14.27 1.78 6.64
CA ALA A 203 14.74 2.93 7.41
C ALA A 203 13.79 3.30 8.57
N SER A 204 12.47 3.25 8.32
CA SER A 204 11.48 3.53 9.36
C SER A 204 11.57 2.55 10.53
N PHE A 205 11.69 1.25 10.25
CA PHE A 205 11.80 0.23 11.29
C PHE A 205 13.15 0.27 12.00
N LEU A 206 14.27 0.51 11.28
CA LEU A 206 15.58 0.69 11.91
C LEU A 206 15.60 1.89 12.87
N ALA A 207 15.06 3.01 12.45
CA ALA A 207 14.96 4.19 13.30
C ALA A 207 14.04 3.97 14.51
N ARG A 208 12.95 3.22 14.36
CA ARG A 208 12.07 2.81 15.47
C ARG A 208 12.78 1.87 16.45
N LEU A 209 13.64 0.98 15.96
CA LEU A 209 14.46 0.08 16.78
C LEU A 209 15.49 0.86 17.63
N GLY A 210 15.85 2.07 17.24
CA GLY A 210 16.74 2.93 18.00
C GLY A 210 17.98 3.41 17.25
N TYR A 211 18.22 2.96 16.02
CA TYR A 211 19.36 3.39 15.23
C TYR A 211 19.28 4.88 14.89
N THR A 212 20.39 5.60 15.10
CA THR A 212 20.44 7.07 14.99
C THR A 212 21.14 7.55 13.72
N ASP A 213 21.99 6.73 13.10
CA ASP A 213 22.74 7.10 11.88
C ASP A 213 22.30 6.26 10.67
N VAL A 214 21.06 6.49 10.26
CA VAL A 214 20.45 5.87 9.10
C VAL A 214 20.39 6.87 7.95
N THR A 215 21.08 6.57 6.85
CA THR A 215 21.17 7.45 5.68
C THR A 215 20.67 6.75 4.42
N ILE A 216 19.72 7.36 3.72
CA ILE A 216 19.26 6.92 2.41
C ILE A 216 19.98 7.73 1.34
N PHE A 217 20.59 7.07 0.36
CA PHE A 217 21.14 7.68 -0.84
C PHE A 217 20.18 7.49 -2.01
N GLU A 218 19.78 8.58 -2.63
CA GLU A 218 18.82 8.57 -3.74
C GLU A 218 19.41 9.25 -4.97
N LYS A 219 19.41 8.54 -6.12
CA LYS A 219 19.93 9.03 -7.39
C LYS A 219 19.15 10.23 -7.94
N GLN A 220 17.85 10.25 -7.72
CA GLN A 220 16.96 11.33 -8.17
C GLN A 220 16.93 12.49 -7.16
N GLN A 221 16.32 13.61 -7.56
CA GLN A 221 16.10 14.78 -6.68
C GLN A 221 14.79 14.66 -5.86
N TYR A 222 14.16 13.50 -5.87
CA TYR A 222 12.92 13.19 -5.16
C TYR A 222 12.93 11.75 -4.64
N GLY A 223 12.24 11.50 -3.56
CA GLY A 223 12.06 10.17 -3.00
C GLY A 223 10.74 9.52 -3.40
N GLY A 224 10.57 8.25 -3.04
CA GLY A 224 9.37 7.45 -3.25
C GLY A 224 9.49 6.38 -4.34
N GLY A 225 10.61 6.34 -5.09
CA GLY A 225 10.83 5.36 -6.15
C GLY A 225 9.70 5.37 -7.19
N LEU A 226 9.23 4.18 -7.60
CA LEU A 226 8.16 4.04 -8.60
C LEU A 226 6.83 4.67 -8.16
N SER A 227 6.52 4.69 -6.86
CA SER A 227 5.33 5.36 -6.32
C SER A 227 5.29 6.86 -6.67
N THR A 228 6.45 7.50 -6.78
CA THR A 228 6.55 8.88 -7.23
C THR A 228 6.74 9.01 -8.74
N SER A 229 7.63 8.20 -9.33
CA SER A 229 8.09 8.40 -10.71
C SER A 229 7.20 7.76 -11.77
N GLU A 230 6.43 6.74 -11.47
CA GLU A 230 5.71 5.97 -12.48
C GLU A 230 4.21 5.84 -12.23
N ILE A 231 3.78 5.66 -10.96
CA ILE A 231 2.34 5.61 -10.68
C ILE A 231 1.73 6.99 -10.96
N PRO A 232 0.70 7.09 -11.83
CA PRO A 232 0.12 8.38 -12.21
C PRO A 232 -0.46 9.17 -11.04
N GLN A 233 -0.47 10.50 -11.16
CA GLN A 233 -0.98 11.43 -10.13
C GLN A 233 -2.43 11.12 -9.73
N PHE A 234 -3.28 10.77 -10.69
CA PHE A 234 -4.70 10.46 -10.43
C PHE A 234 -4.93 9.14 -9.67
N ARG A 235 -3.91 8.25 -9.59
CA ARG A 235 -3.94 7.02 -8.79
C ARG A 235 -3.25 7.21 -7.45
N LEU A 236 -2.09 7.85 -7.44
CA LEU A 236 -1.28 8.09 -6.25
C LEU A 236 -0.74 9.52 -6.25
N PRO A 237 -1.40 10.44 -5.55
CA PRO A 237 -0.96 11.82 -5.43
C PRO A 237 0.42 11.94 -4.80
N TYR A 238 1.24 12.85 -5.31
CA TYR A 238 2.60 13.08 -4.81
C TYR A 238 2.64 13.43 -3.31
N ASN A 239 1.66 14.21 -2.83
CA ASN A 239 1.56 14.61 -1.43
C ASN A 239 1.32 13.44 -0.46
N VAL A 240 0.82 12.30 -0.95
CA VAL A 240 0.67 11.06 -0.17
C VAL A 240 2.04 10.48 0.11
N VAL A 241 2.85 10.30 -0.92
CA VAL A 241 4.20 9.75 -0.79
C VAL A 241 5.09 10.67 0.06
N GLN A 242 4.97 11.99 -0.14
CA GLN A 242 5.70 12.97 0.66
C GLN A 242 5.31 12.95 2.15
N PHE A 243 4.05 12.70 2.46
CA PHE A 243 3.59 12.54 3.82
C PHE A 243 4.26 11.33 4.50
N GLU A 244 4.33 10.19 3.83
CA GLU A 244 4.96 8.98 4.38
C GLU A 244 6.48 9.13 4.52
N ILE A 245 7.15 9.77 3.54
CA ILE A 245 8.57 10.13 3.66
C ILE A 245 8.81 11.08 4.83
N LYS A 246 7.89 12.03 5.06
CA LYS A 246 7.99 12.96 6.19
C LYS A 246 7.91 12.20 7.52
N LEU A 247 6.99 11.26 7.68
CA LEU A 247 6.91 10.43 8.90
C LEU A 247 8.22 9.67 9.17
N MET A 248 8.87 9.12 8.14
CA MET A 248 10.19 8.51 8.27
C MET A 248 11.26 9.53 8.71
N LYS A 249 11.26 10.72 8.10
CA LYS A 249 12.21 11.80 8.45
C LYS A 249 12.01 12.34 9.86
N ASP A 250 10.80 12.34 10.38
CA ASP A 250 10.49 12.72 11.76
C ASP A 250 11.25 11.85 12.79
N LEU A 251 11.67 10.63 12.41
CA LEU A 251 12.51 9.74 13.21
C LEU A 251 14.02 10.04 13.14
N GLY A 252 14.43 11.03 12.33
CA GLY A 252 15.84 11.42 12.17
C GLY A 252 16.56 10.78 10.99
N VAL A 253 15.86 10.00 10.14
CA VAL A 253 16.45 9.42 8.92
C VAL A 253 16.88 10.52 7.96
N LYS A 254 18.13 10.41 7.47
CA LYS A 254 18.71 11.37 6.51
C LYS A 254 18.49 10.88 5.08
N ILE A 255 18.22 11.79 4.15
CA ILE A 255 18.17 11.49 2.72
C ILE A 255 19.16 12.38 1.99
N VAL A 256 20.04 11.76 1.21
CA VAL A 256 21.03 12.44 0.35
C VAL A 256 20.62 12.21 -1.09
N PHE A 257 20.13 13.26 -1.74
CA PHE A 257 19.72 13.23 -3.14
C PHE A 257 20.90 13.42 -4.10
N GLY A 258 20.73 12.95 -5.34
CA GLY A 258 21.73 13.05 -6.40
C GLY A 258 22.87 12.03 -6.27
N LYS A 259 22.77 11.06 -5.37
CA LYS A 259 23.77 10.01 -5.16
C LYS A 259 23.19 8.62 -5.32
N GLY A 260 23.90 7.75 -6.03
CA GLY A 260 23.49 6.36 -6.23
C GLY A 260 24.66 5.48 -6.62
N LEU A 261 24.48 4.18 -6.60
CA LEU A 261 25.51 3.21 -7.03
C LEU A 261 25.99 3.51 -8.45
N GLY A 262 27.29 3.40 -8.66
CA GLY A 262 27.96 3.67 -9.93
C GLY A 262 28.12 5.16 -10.26
N THR A 263 27.63 6.07 -9.41
CA THR A 263 27.82 7.52 -9.58
C THR A 263 28.86 8.03 -8.60
N GLU A 264 29.72 8.97 -9.04
CA GLU A 264 30.76 9.61 -8.20
C GLU A 264 31.63 8.62 -7.37
N GLY A 265 31.87 7.42 -7.91
CA GLY A 265 32.67 6.39 -7.23
C GLY A 265 31.95 5.68 -6.05
N MET A 266 30.63 5.81 -5.95
CA MET A 266 29.87 5.10 -4.92
C MET A 266 29.76 3.61 -5.26
N THR A 267 30.47 2.78 -4.50
CA THR A 267 30.42 1.31 -4.54
C THR A 267 30.15 0.75 -3.17
N LEU A 268 29.86 -0.56 -3.07
CA LEU A 268 29.71 -1.20 -1.76
C LEU A 268 31.00 -1.08 -0.94
N GLU A 269 32.17 -1.25 -1.58
CA GLU A 269 33.48 -1.16 -0.93
C GLU A 269 33.77 0.26 -0.40
N THR A 270 33.45 1.30 -1.19
CA THR A 270 33.64 2.68 -0.73
C THR A 270 32.72 3.04 0.42
N LEU A 271 31.50 2.52 0.45
CA LEU A 271 30.61 2.68 1.59
C LEU A 271 31.16 2.00 2.85
N LYS A 272 31.69 0.78 2.71
CA LYS A 272 32.35 0.05 3.83
C LYS A 272 33.56 0.81 4.35
N GLN A 273 34.40 1.33 3.45
CA GLN A 273 35.57 2.16 3.81
C GLN A 273 35.15 3.46 4.54
N ASN A 274 33.97 4.01 4.22
CA ASN A 274 33.41 5.18 4.91
C ASN A 274 32.74 4.84 6.25
N GLY A 275 32.88 3.59 6.71
CA GLY A 275 32.43 3.15 8.02
C GLY A 275 30.96 2.75 8.07
N TYR A 276 30.30 2.48 6.94
CA TYR A 276 28.97 1.87 6.95
C TYR A 276 29.08 0.39 7.30
N GLU A 277 28.39 -0.01 8.36
CA GLU A 277 28.46 -1.36 8.91
C GLU A 277 27.40 -2.30 8.31
N ALA A 278 26.30 -1.73 7.83
CA ALA A 278 25.29 -2.45 7.07
C ALA A 278 24.78 -1.63 5.88
N ILE A 279 24.48 -2.29 4.79
CA ILE A 279 23.92 -1.67 3.57
C ILE A 279 22.64 -2.42 3.17
N PHE A 280 21.60 -1.66 2.83
CA PHE A 280 20.39 -2.19 2.22
C PHE A 280 20.25 -1.66 0.78
N ILE A 281 20.16 -2.56 -0.20
CA ILE A 281 19.99 -2.23 -1.61
C ILE A 281 18.50 -2.29 -1.97
N GLY A 282 17.88 -1.13 -2.17
CA GLY A 282 16.47 -0.97 -2.54
C GLY A 282 16.27 -0.13 -3.80
N ILE A 283 17.13 -0.33 -4.81
CA ILE A 283 17.16 0.48 -6.06
C ILE A 283 16.07 0.10 -7.07
N GLY A 284 15.34 -0.99 -6.83
CA GLY A 284 14.39 -1.54 -7.78
C GLY A 284 15.05 -2.02 -9.07
N LEU A 285 14.32 -1.98 -10.18
CA LEU A 285 14.80 -2.31 -11.52
C LEU A 285 14.69 -1.06 -12.41
N PRO A 286 15.78 -0.29 -12.55
CA PRO A 286 15.68 1.04 -13.15
C PRO A 286 15.59 1.06 -14.69
N GLU A 287 16.07 0.02 -15.39
CA GLU A 287 16.13 0.03 -16.85
C GLU A 287 14.95 -0.74 -17.46
N PRO A 288 14.41 -0.28 -18.62
CA PRO A 288 13.36 -0.97 -19.34
C PRO A 288 13.90 -2.20 -20.07
N LYS A 289 13.15 -3.28 -20.06
CA LYS A 289 13.38 -4.38 -21.00
C LYS A 289 12.92 -3.96 -22.39
N ARG A 290 13.84 -3.97 -23.36
CA ARG A 290 13.57 -3.60 -24.76
C ARG A 290 13.57 -4.83 -25.66
N ASP A 291 12.63 -4.89 -26.58
CA ASP A 291 12.65 -5.87 -27.66
C ASP A 291 13.55 -5.38 -28.80
N HIS A 292 14.14 -6.31 -29.53
CA HIS A 292 15.10 -6.04 -30.61
C HIS A 292 14.46 -5.26 -31.78
N ILE A 293 13.16 -5.41 -32.02
CA ILE A 293 12.44 -4.71 -33.09
C ILE A 293 12.38 -3.19 -32.90
N PHE A 294 12.58 -2.72 -31.65
CA PHE A 294 12.62 -1.29 -31.30
C PHE A 294 14.04 -0.74 -31.19
N LYS A 295 15.06 -1.53 -31.59
CA LYS A 295 16.45 -1.08 -31.53
C LYS A 295 16.66 0.16 -32.41
N GLY A 296 17.24 1.20 -31.80
CA GLY A 296 17.52 2.47 -32.46
C GLY A 296 16.34 3.45 -32.54
N LEU A 297 15.14 3.07 -32.09
CA LEU A 297 14.02 3.97 -32.01
C LEU A 297 14.05 4.79 -30.71
N THR A 298 13.66 6.07 -30.84
CA THR A 298 13.64 7.06 -29.76
C THR A 298 12.28 7.76 -29.71
N MET A 299 12.12 8.66 -28.76
CA MET A 299 10.92 9.52 -28.62
C MET A 299 10.68 10.36 -29.88
N GLU A 300 11.73 10.76 -30.60
CA GLU A 300 11.61 11.52 -31.85
C GLU A 300 10.90 10.70 -32.95
N ASN A 301 11.10 9.40 -32.95
CA ASN A 301 10.42 8.47 -33.86
C ASN A 301 8.98 8.17 -33.41
N GLY A 302 8.58 8.56 -32.18
CA GLY A 302 7.29 8.22 -31.58
C GLY A 302 7.33 6.95 -30.71
N PHE A 303 8.52 6.47 -30.34
CA PHE A 303 8.70 5.30 -29.48
C PHE A 303 9.07 5.70 -28.06
N TYR A 304 8.38 5.13 -27.09
CA TYR A 304 8.67 5.25 -25.66
C TYR A 304 8.76 3.87 -25.02
N THR A 305 9.59 3.74 -24.01
CA THR A 305 9.40 2.69 -23.00
C THR A 305 8.54 3.25 -21.86
N SER A 306 7.95 2.38 -21.03
CA SER A 306 7.25 2.84 -19.82
C SER A 306 8.14 3.68 -18.90
N LYS A 307 9.43 3.33 -18.84
CA LYS A 307 10.46 4.04 -18.04
C LYS A 307 10.85 5.40 -18.64
N ASP A 308 10.58 5.65 -19.91
CA ASP A 308 10.72 6.99 -20.53
C ASP A 308 9.43 7.79 -20.33
N PHE A 309 8.28 7.18 -20.59
CA PHE A 309 6.99 7.87 -20.66
C PHE A 309 6.44 8.27 -19.28
N LEU A 310 6.29 7.31 -18.36
CA LEU A 310 5.67 7.58 -17.05
C LEU A 310 6.44 8.60 -16.20
N PRO A 311 7.80 8.59 -16.14
CA PRO A 311 8.54 9.64 -15.44
C PRO A 311 8.38 11.04 -16.04
N LEU A 312 8.23 11.16 -17.37
CA LEU A 312 7.93 12.45 -18.01
C LEU A 312 6.55 12.95 -17.60
N VAL A 313 5.55 12.05 -17.63
CA VAL A 313 4.20 12.35 -17.17
C VAL A 313 4.19 12.75 -15.69
N ALA A 314 4.87 12.00 -14.84
CA ALA A 314 4.94 12.28 -13.41
C ALA A 314 5.56 13.65 -13.11
N LYS A 315 6.70 13.98 -13.73
CA LYS A 315 7.37 15.27 -13.57
C LYS A 315 6.50 16.45 -14.00
N ALA A 316 5.66 16.25 -15.01
CA ALA A 316 4.79 17.29 -15.53
C ALA A 316 3.45 17.42 -14.76
N SER A 317 2.93 16.34 -14.19
CA SER A 317 1.61 16.29 -13.54
C SER A 317 1.67 16.39 -12.01
N LYS A 318 2.80 16.02 -11.37
CA LYS A 318 2.93 16.02 -9.91
C LYS A 318 3.54 17.33 -9.42
N ALA A 319 2.69 18.24 -8.95
CA ALA A 319 3.13 19.52 -8.43
C ALA A 319 4.15 19.37 -7.28
N GLY A 320 5.28 20.07 -7.37
CA GLY A 320 6.34 20.05 -6.37
C GLY A 320 7.34 18.88 -6.49
N MET A 321 7.17 17.98 -7.47
CA MET A 321 8.12 16.89 -7.71
C MET A 321 9.43 17.38 -8.34
N CYS A 322 9.36 18.36 -9.22
CA CYS A 322 10.52 18.95 -9.88
C CYS A 322 10.41 20.48 -9.88
N ALA A 323 11.53 21.15 -9.71
CA ALA A 323 11.61 22.62 -9.87
C ALA A 323 11.52 23.08 -11.34
N CYS A 324 11.52 22.13 -12.29
CA CYS A 324 11.43 22.41 -13.71
C CYS A 324 9.95 22.50 -14.18
N ASN A 325 9.66 23.48 -15.04
CA ASN A 325 8.39 23.56 -15.75
C ASN A 325 8.36 22.52 -16.89
N SER A 326 8.27 21.22 -16.55
CA SER A 326 8.13 20.17 -17.56
C SER A 326 6.71 20.19 -18.14
N ARG A 327 6.62 19.99 -19.46
CA ARG A 327 5.33 19.88 -20.15
C ARG A 327 4.99 18.42 -20.33
N LEU A 328 3.69 18.11 -20.25
CA LEU A 328 3.17 16.79 -20.57
C LEU A 328 3.56 16.39 -22.00
N PRO A 329 3.93 15.12 -22.23
CA PRO A 329 4.07 14.60 -23.59
C PRO A 329 2.77 14.83 -24.38
N THR A 330 2.88 15.33 -25.61
CA THR A 330 1.72 15.53 -26.47
C THR A 330 1.58 14.33 -27.40
N LEU A 331 0.62 13.47 -27.10
CA LEU A 331 0.31 12.27 -27.89
C LEU A 331 -0.95 12.53 -28.70
N ARG A 332 -0.78 12.78 -30.02
CA ARG A 332 -1.91 12.96 -30.95
C ARG A 332 -2.10 11.71 -31.79
N GLY A 333 -3.36 11.37 -32.09
CA GLY A 333 -3.68 10.24 -32.95
C GLY A 333 -3.77 8.92 -32.18
N THR A 334 -3.22 7.85 -32.74
CA THR A 334 -3.34 6.49 -32.24
C THR A 334 -2.06 6.07 -31.50
N VAL A 335 -2.22 5.59 -30.29
CA VAL A 335 -1.14 5.05 -29.45
C VAL A 335 -1.31 3.55 -29.29
N ILE A 336 -0.24 2.78 -29.47
CA ILE A 336 -0.19 1.36 -29.12
C ILE A 336 0.64 1.20 -27.84
N VAL A 337 0.04 0.59 -26.81
CA VAL A 337 0.72 0.19 -25.59
C VAL A 337 0.92 -1.32 -25.62
N LEU A 338 2.17 -1.76 -25.46
CA LEU A 338 2.57 -3.16 -25.54
C LEU A 338 2.78 -3.75 -24.13
N GLY A 339 1.93 -4.71 -23.78
CA GLY A 339 1.92 -5.39 -22.49
C GLY A 339 0.56 -5.34 -21.81
N ALA A 340 0.36 -6.16 -20.78
CA ALA A 340 -0.89 -6.25 -20.04
C ALA A 340 -0.63 -6.42 -18.53
N GLY A 341 0.34 -5.72 -17.99
CA GLY A 341 0.57 -5.53 -16.56
C GLY A 341 0.08 -4.14 -16.12
N ASP A 342 0.09 -3.87 -14.80
CA ASP A 342 -0.35 -2.59 -14.23
C ASP A 342 0.32 -1.39 -14.90
N THR A 343 1.64 -1.48 -15.13
CA THR A 343 2.42 -0.44 -15.83
C THR A 343 1.87 -0.15 -17.25
N ALA A 344 1.40 -1.19 -17.97
CA ALA A 344 0.83 -0.99 -19.30
C ALA A 344 -0.50 -0.23 -19.23
N PHE A 345 -1.34 -0.53 -18.24
CA PHE A 345 -2.60 0.19 -18.05
C PHE A 345 -2.38 1.62 -17.56
N ASP A 346 -1.38 1.85 -16.71
CA ASP A 346 -0.96 3.21 -16.34
C ASP A 346 -0.46 4.01 -17.55
N CYS A 347 0.29 3.38 -18.46
CA CYS A 347 0.70 3.99 -19.72
C CYS A 347 -0.52 4.31 -20.60
N ALA A 348 -1.47 3.39 -20.71
CA ALA A 348 -2.65 3.55 -21.57
C ALA A 348 -3.56 4.69 -21.11
N THR A 349 -3.91 4.71 -19.82
CA THR A 349 -4.76 5.76 -19.25
C THR A 349 -4.04 7.12 -19.21
N SER A 350 -2.72 7.13 -18.98
CA SER A 350 -1.92 8.36 -19.08
C SER A 350 -1.79 8.86 -20.52
N ALA A 351 -1.70 7.97 -21.50
CA ALA A 351 -1.64 8.36 -22.92
C ALA A 351 -2.90 9.08 -23.37
N LEU A 352 -4.10 8.62 -22.94
CA LEU A 352 -5.36 9.32 -23.18
C LEU A 352 -5.34 10.74 -22.60
N ARG A 353 -4.85 10.90 -21.36
CA ARG A 353 -4.72 12.21 -20.71
C ARG A 353 -3.66 13.11 -21.34
N CYS A 354 -2.70 12.51 -22.04
CA CYS A 354 -1.71 13.24 -22.85
C CYS A 354 -2.20 13.63 -24.25
N GLY A 355 -3.49 13.37 -24.57
CA GLY A 355 -4.14 13.80 -25.81
C GLY A 355 -4.23 12.74 -26.90
N ALA A 356 -3.95 11.48 -26.60
CA ALA A 356 -4.20 10.39 -27.56
C ALA A 356 -5.71 10.28 -27.86
N HIS A 357 -6.05 10.17 -29.14
CA HIS A 357 -7.45 10.01 -29.56
C HIS A 357 -7.92 8.56 -29.39
N ARG A 358 -7.00 7.61 -29.52
CA ARG A 358 -7.27 6.17 -29.45
C ARG A 358 -6.06 5.45 -28.86
N VAL A 359 -6.30 4.55 -27.94
CA VAL A 359 -5.24 3.74 -27.31
C VAL A 359 -5.58 2.27 -27.44
N PHE A 360 -4.67 1.51 -28.05
CA PHE A 360 -4.70 0.06 -28.09
C PHE A 360 -3.75 -0.53 -27.08
N VAL A 361 -4.26 -1.39 -26.20
CA VAL A 361 -3.43 -2.24 -25.31
C VAL A 361 -3.29 -3.59 -26.00
N VAL A 362 -2.07 -3.89 -26.46
CA VAL A 362 -1.77 -5.08 -27.27
C VAL A 362 -0.91 -6.06 -26.47
N PHE A 363 -1.32 -7.32 -26.42
CA PHE A 363 -0.60 -8.33 -25.65
C PHE A 363 -0.71 -9.73 -26.30
N ARG A 364 0.33 -10.54 -26.07
CA ARG A 364 0.50 -11.85 -26.73
C ARG A 364 -0.34 -13.00 -26.17
N LYS A 365 -0.94 -12.84 -24.99
CA LYS A 365 -1.73 -13.87 -24.32
C LYS A 365 -3.20 -13.47 -24.28
N GLY A 366 -4.07 -14.36 -23.81
CA GLY A 366 -5.49 -14.05 -23.65
C GLY A 366 -5.81 -13.26 -22.37
N PHE A 367 -7.07 -12.87 -22.23
CA PHE A 367 -7.56 -12.12 -21.07
C PHE A 367 -7.39 -12.89 -19.75
N THR A 368 -7.40 -14.21 -19.78
CA THR A 368 -7.17 -15.07 -18.60
C THR A 368 -5.73 -15.00 -18.07
N ASN A 369 -4.80 -14.48 -18.89
CA ASN A 369 -3.38 -14.39 -18.56
C ASN A 369 -2.92 -12.94 -18.30
N ILE A 370 -3.84 -11.99 -18.18
CA ILE A 370 -3.53 -10.61 -17.79
C ILE A 370 -2.97 -10.62 -16.36
N ARG A 371 -1.84 -9.95 -16.17
CA ARG A 371 -1.19 -9.83 -14.85
C ARG A 371 -1.64 -8.60 -14.07
N ALA A 372 -2.22 -7.63 -14.76
CA ALA A 372 -2.73 -6.44 -14.09
C ALA A 372 -3.91 -6.79 -13.20
N VAL A 373 -4.02 -6.05 -12.11
CA VAL A 373 -5.15 -6.19 -11.19
C VAL A 373 -6.46 -5.81 -11.87
N PRO A 374 -7.58 -6.46 -11.49
CA PRO A 374 -8.87 -6.19 -12.11
C PRO A 374 -9.28 -4.72 -12.09
N GLU A 375 -8.94 -4.00 -11.02
CA GLU A 375 -9.26 -2.58 -10.85
C GLU A 375 -8.62 -1.69 -11.91
N GLU A 376 -7.38 -1.98 -12.32
CA GLU A 376 -6.67 -1.24 -13.35
C GLU A 376 -7.22 -1.52 -14.74
N MET A 377 -7.54 -2.77 -15.01
CA MET A 377 -8.19 -3.16 -16.25
C MET A 377 -9.57 -2.50 -16.38
N GLU A 378 -10.36 -2.48 -15.30
CA GLU A 378 -11.67 -1.81 -15.30
C GLU A 378 -11.52 -0.30 -15.56
N LEU A 379 -10.52 0.36 -14.94
CA LEU A 379 -10.25 1.76 -15.18
C LEU A 379 -9.93 2.04 -16.66
N ALA A 380 -9.00 1.27 -17.24
CA ALA A 380 -8.63 1.42 -18.64
C ALA A 380 -9.82 1.19 -19.58
N LYS A 381 -10.70 0.24 -19.23
CA LYS A 381 -11.94 -0.03 -19.98
C LYS A 381 -12.97 1.09 -19.84
N GLU A 382 -13.15 1.65 -18.64
CA GLU A 382 -14.02 2.80 -18.40
C GLU A 382 -13.57 4.02 -19.20
N GLU A 383 -12.26 4.21 -19.34
CA GLU A 383 -11.63 5.28 -20.12
C GLU A 383 -11.53 4.97 -21.61
N LYS A 384 -12.14 3.86 -22.06
CA LYS A 384 -12.27 3.46 -23.47
C LYS A 384 -10.95 3.07 -24.15
N CYS A 385 -9.97 2.54 -23.41
CA CYS A 385 -8.87 1.82 -24.03
C CYS A 385 -9.39 0.56 -24.73
N GLU A 386 -8.83 0.24 -25.87
CA GLU A 386 -9.17 -0.94 -26.66
C GLU A 386 -8.14 -2.05 -26.44
N PHE A 387 -8.62 -3.29 -26.26
CA PHE A 387 -7.76 -4.42 -25.93
C PHE A 387 -7.65 -5.36 -27.13
N LEU A 388 -6.42 -5.66 -27.51
CA LEU A 388 -6.08 -6.57 -28.61
C LEU A 388 -5.20 -7.72 -28.10
N PRO A 389 -5.81 -8.83 -27.67
CA PRO A 389 -5.11 -10.02 -27.24
C PRO A 389 -4.55 -10.82 -28.41
N PHE A 390 -3.67 -11.78 -28.12
CA PHE A 390 -3.11 -12.74 -29.07
C PHE A 390 -2.30 -12.11 -30.19
N LEU A 391 -1.58 -11.02 -29.92
CA LEU A 391 -0.74 -10.34 -30.88
C LEU A 391 0.67 -10.11 -30.32
N SER A 392 1.67 -10.57 -31.07
CA SER A 392 3.09 -10.34 -30.80
C SER A 392 3.65 -9.36 -31.82
N PRO A 393 4.37 -8.29 -31.41
CA PRO A 393 4.92 -7.32 -32.37
C PRO A 393 6.10 -7.94 -33.14
N ARG A 394 6.08 -7.79 -34.45
CA ARG A 394 7.08 -8.36 -35.37
C ARG A 394 7.98 -7.30 -35.99
N LYS A 395 7.39 -6.17 -36.45
CA LYS A 395 8.11 -5.14 -37.18
C LYS A 395 7.46 -3.77 -37.00
N VAL A 396 8.29 -2.73 -36.90
CA VAL A 396 7.84 -1.34 -36.91
C VAL A 396 7.96 -0.77 -38.31
N ILE A 397 6.88 -0.14 -38.79
CA ILE A 397 6.82 0.51 -40.10
C ILE A 397 6.98 2.02 -39.89
N LEU A 398 8.06 2.57 -40.46
CA LEU A 398 8.38 4.00 -40.38
C LEU A 398 7.99 4.71 -41.67
N LYS A 399 7.48 5.95 -41.53
CA LYS A 399 7.29 6.90 -42.64
C LYS A 399 7.90 8.23 -42.22
N CYS A 400 8.82 8.75 -43.01
CA CYS A 400 9.56 9.99 -42.69
C CYS A 400 10.18 9.96 -41.27
N GLN A 401 10.87 8.87 -40.93
CA GLN A 401 11.52 8.64 -39.64
C GLN A 401 10.56 8.57 -38.43
N ARG A 402 9.26 8.54 -38.64
CA ARG A 402 8.26 8.40 -37.57
C ARG A 402 7.48 7.11 -37.72
N ILE A 403 7.02 6.58 -36.60
CA ILE A 403 6.16 5.41 -36.58
C ILE A 403 4.86 5.72 -37.35
N ALA A 404 4.48 4.83 -38.26
CA ALA A 404 3.24 4.90 -39.02
C ALA A 404 2.35 3.67 -38.80
N ALA A 405 2.96 2.52 -38.49
CA ALA A 405 2.24 1.30 -38.13
C ALA A 405 3.19 0.31 -37.43
N VAL A 406 2.59 -0.67 -36.78
CA VAL A 406 3.27 -1.86 -36.27
C VAL A 406 2.64 -3.09 -36.88
N GLU A 407 3.49 -3.98 -37.38
CA GLU A 407 3.11 -5.31 -37.86
C GLU A 407 3.18 -6.29 -36.69
N PHE A 408 2.10 -7.04 -36.52
CA PHE A 408 1.96 -8.08 -35.50
C PHE A 408 1.75 -9.43 -36.15
N VAL A 409 2.15 -10.48 -35.44
CA VAL A 409 1.76 -11.87 -35.74
C VAL A 409 0.81 -12.36 -34.67
N ARG A 410 -0.12 -13.19 -35.06
CA ARG A 410 -1.04 -13.82 -34.12
C ARG A 410 -0.32 -14.86 -33.27
N THR A 411 -0.71 -14.97 -32.02
CA THR A 411 -0.17 -15.97 -31.10
C THR A 411 -1.24 -16.96 -30.73
N GLU A 412 -0.85 -18.23 -30.65
CA GLU A 412 -1.71 -19.35 -30.26
C GLU A 412 -1.04 -20.17 -29.17
N GLN A 413 -1.83 -20.93 -28.43
CA GLN A 413 -1.30 -21.84 -27.42
C GLN A 413 -1.28 -23.25 -28.01
N ASN A 414 -0.11 -23.88 -28.00
CA ASN A 414 0.05 -25.26 -28.46
C ASN A 414 -0.49 -26.27 -27.42
N ASP A 415 -0.54 -27.55 -27.78
CA ASP A 415 -1.02 -28.63 -26.91
C ASP A 415 -0.21 -28.79 -25.62
N LEU A 416 1.03 -28.29 -25.59
CA LEU A 416 1.91 -28.29 -24.40
C LEU A 416 1.70 -27.07 -23.50
N GLY A 417 0.83 -26.13 -23.92
CA GLY A 417 0.56 -24.90 -23.19
C GLY A 417 1.53 -23.76 -23.49
N ASP A 418 2.47 -23.93 -24.42
CA ASP A 418 3.40 -22.89 -24.85
C ASP A 418 2.77 -21.94 -25.87
N TRP A 419 3.12 -20.66 -25.78
CA TRP A 419 2.67 -19.64 -26.72
C TRP A 419 3.60 -19.59 -27.93
N ILE A 420 3.04 -19.88 -29.10
CA ILE A 420 3.72 -19.87 -30.40
C ILE A 420 3.17 -18.75 -31.29
N GLU A 421 3.98 -18.28 -32.22
CA GLU A 421 3.62 -17.27 -33.20
C GLU A 421 3.21 -17.90 -34.53
N ASP A 422 2.02 -17.58 -35.01
CA ASP A 422 1.55 -17.97 -36.34
C ASP A 422 2.03 -16.96 -37.38
N GLN A 423 3.07 -17.31 -38.12
CA GLN A 423 3.71 -16.43 -39.10
C GLN A 423 2.84 -16.14 -40.33
N GLU A 424 1.76 -16.90 -40.55
CA GLU A 424 0.84 -16.71 -41.67
C GLU A 424 -0.24 -15.67 -41.36
N GLN A 425 -0.55 -15.45 -40.06
CA GLN A 425 -1.56 -14.50 -39.63
C GLN A 425 -0.92 -13.15 -39.23
N ILE A 426 -0.78 -12.27 -40.19
CA ILE A 426 -0.19 -10.94 -40.00
C ILE A 426 -1.29 -9.89 -39.83
N VAL A 427 -1.12 -9.03 -38.83
CA VAL A 427 -2.01 -7.89 -38.56
C VAL A 427 -1.23 -6.59 -38.58
N HIS A 428 -1.68 -5.61 -39.36
CA HIS A 428 -1.10 -4.27 -39.40
C HIS A 428 -1.96 -3.28 -38.61
N LEU A 429 -1.43 -2.66 -37.59
CA LEU A 429 -2.09 -1.61 -36.82
C LEU A 429 -1.42 -0.26 -37.08
N LYS A 430 -2.20 0.71 -37.53
CA LYS A 430 -1.73 2.10 -37.63
C LYS A 430 -1.46 2.65 -36.22
N ALA A 431 -0.34 3.35 -36.09
CA ALA A 431 0.04 4.00 -34.84
C ALA A 431 0.88 5.25 -35.13
N ASP A 432 0.65 6.29 -34.36
CA ASP A 432 1.50 7.47 -34.33
C ASP A 432 2.57 7.36 -33.25
N PHE A 433 2.26 6.61 -32.18
CA PHE A 433 3.15 6.36 -31.07
C PHE A 433 3.05 4.92 -30.58
N VAL A 434 4.16 4.41 -30.04
CA VAL A 434 4.24 3.10 -29.38
C VAL A 434 4.87 3.27 -28.01
N ILE A 435 4.27 2.68 -26.98
CA ILE A 435 4.80 2.63 -25.62
C ILE A 435 4.99 1.16 -25.25
N SER A 436 6.23 0.74 -25.00
CA SER A 436 6.52 -0.63 -24.57
C SER A 436 6.57 -0.75 -23.03
N ALA A 437 5.80 -1.72 -22.50
CA ALA A 437 5.74 -2.04 -21.07
C ALA A 437 6.08 -3.54 -20.86
N PHE A 438 7.28 -3.96 -21.28
CA PHE A 438 7.75 -5.35 -21.23
C PHE A 438 8.42 -5.75 -19.92
N GLY A 439 8.34 -4.89 -18.88
CA GLY A 439 9.00 -5.05 -17.60
C GLY A 439 10.36 -4.36 -17.54
N SER A 440 11.05 -4.59 -16.45
CA SER A 440 12.28 -3.88 -16.08
C SER A 440 13.40 -4.85 -15.77
N ILE A 441 14.64 -4.38 -15.86
CA ILE A 441 15.88 -5.15 -15.62
C ILE A 441 16.92 -4.27 -14.93
N LEU A 442 17.96 -4.91 -14.42
CA LEU A 442 19.19 -4.27 -14.02
C LEU A 442 20.24 -4.51 -15.11
N SER A 443 20.53 -3.51 -15.93
CA SER A 443 21.45 -3.63 -17.07
C SER A 443 22.61 -2.64 -17.03
N ASP A 444 22.54 -1.57 -16.23
CA ASP A 444 23.58 -0.54 -16.13
C ASP A 444 24.92 -1.15 -15.68
N PRO A 445 25.98 -1.10 -16.52
CA PRO A 445 27.27 -1.66 -16.18
C PRO A 445 27.91 -1.01 -14.95
N ALA A 446 27.73 0.30 -14.76
CA ALA A 446 28.31 1.01 -13.63
C ALA A 446 27.68 0.56 -12.29
N VAL A 447 26.37 0.29 -12.29
CA VAL A 447 25.68 -0.26 -11.11
C VAL A 447 26.14 -1.69 -10.85
N LYS A 448 26.27 -2.53 -11.89
CA LYS A 448 26.77 -3.91 -11.75
C LYS A 448 28.20 -3.96 -11.19
N GLU A 449 29.07 -3.07 -11.66
CA GLU A 449 30.43 -2.94 -11.14
C GLU A 449 30.43 -2.48 -9.67
N ALA A 450 29.57 -1.51 -9.33
CA ALA A 450 29.45 -0.99 -7.98
C ALA A 450 28.99 -2.03 -6.93
N VAL A 451 28.34 -3.09 -7.38
CA VAL A 451 27.84 -4.22 -6.53
C VAL A 451 28.56 -5.54 -6.85
N ALA A 452 29.75 -5.50 -7.47
CA ALA A 452 30.46 -6.70 -7.93
C ALA A 452 30.91 -7.64 -6.80
N SER A 453 30.94 -7.18 -5.54
CA SER A 453 31.27 -8.01 -4.36
C SER A 453 30.19 -9.02 -4.01
N ILE A 454 28.95 -8.82 -4.45
CA ILE A 454 27.86 -9.77 -4.19
C ILE A 454 27.60 -10.68 -5.39
N LYS A 455 27.09 -11.88 -5.12
CA LYS A 455 26.75 -12.87 -6.16
C LYS A 455 25.41 -12.57 -6.79
N PHE A 456 25.30 -12.88 -8.08
CA PHE A 456 24.07 -12.75 -8.86
C PHE A 456 23.62 -14.10 -9.40
N ASN A 457 22.33 -14.33 -9.40
CA ASN A 457 21.74 -15.53 -10.00
C ASN A 457 21.68 -15.43 -11.54
N ARG A 458 21.28 -16.51 -12.21
CA ARG A 458 21.19 -16.60 -13.68
C ARG A 458 20.22 -15.58 -14.33
N TRP A 459 19.33 -14.96 -13.56
CA TRP A 459 18.39 -13.95 -14.05
C TRP A 459 18.89 -12.50 -13.84
N GLY A 460 20.06 -12.35 -13.23
CA GLY A 460 20.66 -11.04 -12.98
C GLY A 460 20.17 -10.35 -11.72
N PHE A 461 19.57 -11.09 -10.76
CA PHE A 461 19.24 -10.60 -9.44
C PHE A 461 20.31 -11.00 -8.41
N PRO A 462 20.56 -10.19 -7.38
CA PRO A 462 21.40 -10.61 -6.25
C PRO A 462 20.90 -11.93 -5.66
N GLU A 463 21.83 -12.83 -5.33
CA GLU A 463 21.50 -14.01 -4.53
C GLU A 463 21.28 -13.57 -3.10
N ILE A 464 20.04 -13.73 -2.62
CA ILE A 464 19.64 -13.38 -1.26
C ILE A 464 18.95 -14.57 -0.59
N ASP A 465 19.06 -14.60 0.71
CA ASP A 465 18.21 -15.44 1.55
C ASP A 465 16.83 -14.78 1.69
N SER A 466 15.78 -15.46 1.28
CA SER A 466 14.40 -14.95 1.28
C SER A 466 13.81 -14.73 2.68
N GLU A 467 14.39 -15.35 3.72
CA GLU A 467 13.95 -15.18 5.09
C GLU A 467 14.64 -14.02 5.79
N THR A 468 15.89 -13.74 5.43
CA THR A 468 16.70 -12.70 6.07
C THR A 468 16.91 -11.46 5.22
N MET A 469 16.63 -11.56 3.91
CA MET A 469 16.94 -10.54 2.90
C MET A 469 18.45 -10.24 2.78
N GLN A 470 19.31 -11.09 3.36
CA GLN A 470 20.76 -10.96 3.35
C GLN A 470 21.35 -11.49 2.04
N ALA A 471 22.29 -10.76 1.47
CA ALA A 471 23.01 -11.15 0.28
C ALA A 471 24.20 -12.10 0.61
N SER A 472 25.00 -12.44 -0.41
CA SER A 472 26.20 -13.28 -0.22
C SER A 472 27.27 -12.64 0.69
N GLU A 473 27.26 -11.30 0.81
CA GLU A 473 28.07 -10.56 1.79
C GLU A 473 27.25 -10.31 3.06
N PRO A 474 27.72 -10.70 4.26
CA PRO A 474 26.93 -10.67 5.50
C PRO A 474 26.42 -9.27 5.92
N TRP A 475 27.08 -8.20 5.49
CA TRP A 475 26.77 -6.80 5.79
C TRP A 475 25.89 -6.15 4.72
N VAL A 476 25.49 -6.90 3.68
CA VAL A 476 24.68 -6.42 2.55
C VAL A 476 23.33 -7.13 2.56
N PHE A 477 22.28 -6.34 2.45
CA PHE A 477 20.90 -6.78 2.35
C PHE A 477 20.26 -6.18 1.10
N ALA A 478 19.24 -6.83 0.56
CA ALA A 478 18.52 -6.29 -0.60
C ALA A 478 17.01 -6.59 -0.48
N GLY A 479 16.18 -5.72 -1.02
CA GLY A 479 14.72 -5.91 -1.01
C GLY A 479 14.02 -5.07 -2.07
N GLY A 480 12.74 -5.37 -2.31
CA GLY A 480 11.95 -4.84 -3.41
C GLY A 480 12.28 -5.52 -4.74
N ASP A 481 11.98 -4.86 -5.87
CA ASP A 481 12.10 -5.48 -7.20
C ASP A 481 13.52 -6.00 -7.51
N ILE A 482 14.56 -5.38 -6.94
CA ILE A 482 15.96 -5.83 -7.13
C ILE A 482 16.20 -7.22 -6.53
N ALA A 483 15.46 -7.59 -5.51
CA ALA A 483 15.55 -8.91 -4.91
C ALA A 483 14.91 -10.01 -5.76
N GLY A 484 14.08 -9.63 -6.74
CA GLY A 484 13.39 -10.57 -7.63
C GLY A 484 12.25 -11.36 -6.97
N LEU A 485 11.87 -11.00 -5.75
CA LEU A 485 10.78 -11.61 -4.97
C LEU A 485 9.53 -10.74 -4.99
N ALA A 486 9.66 -9.46 -4.62
CA ALA A 486 8.56 -8.51 -4.62
C ALA A 486 8.14 -8.13 -6.04
N ASN A 487 6.82 -8.03 -6.26
CA ASN A 487 6.22 -7.55 -7.51
C ASN A 487 5.27 -6.35 -7.28
N THR A 488 4.98 -6.05 -6.02
CA THR A 488 4.05 -4.99 -5.61
C THR A 488 4.68 -4.08 -4.57
N THR A 489 4.11 -2.88 -4.41
CA THR A 489 4.58 -1.93 -3.40
C THR A 489 4.52 -2.50 -1.99
N VAL A 490 3.45 -3.22 -1.63
CA VAL A 490 3.28 -3.77 -0.28
C VAL A 490 4.25 -4.92 0.00
N GLU A 491 4.59 -5.73 -0.99
CA GLU A 491 5.65 -6.75 -0.86
C GLU A 491 7.01 -6.10 -0.66
N SER A 492 7.33 -5.06 -1.43
CA SER A 492 8.56 -4.27 -1.23
C SER A 492 8.63 -3.66 0.19
N VAL A 493 7.51 -3.16 0.71
CA VAL A 493 7.43 -2.68 2.10
C VAL A 493 7.73 -3.80 3.10
N ASN A 494 7.22 -5.01 2.85
CA ASN A 494 7.49 -6.15 3.71
C ASN A 494 8.96 -6.59 3.64
N ASP A 495 9.58 -6.60 2.46
CA ASP A 495 11.01 -6.89 2.32
C ASP A 495 11.84 -5.92 3.17
N GLY A 496 11.53 -4.63 3.14
CA GLY A 496 12.19 -3.63 3.98
C GLY A 496 11.96 -3.85 5.49
N LYS A 497 10.73 -4.21 5.87
CA LYS A 497 10.38 -4.58 7.26
C LYS A 497 11.19 -5.78 7.73
N GLN A 498 11.28 -6.81 6.92
CA GLN A 498 12.02 -8.05 7.21
C GLN A 498 13.53 -7.81 7.27
N ALA A 499 14.08 -7.11 6.29
CA ALA A 499 15.50 -6.73 6.27
C ALA A 499 15.89 -5.93 7.52
N SER A 500 15.04 -5.00 7.97
CA SER A 500 15.34 -4.16 9.13
C SER A 500 15.61 -4.97 10.40
N TRP A 501 14.84 -6.05 10.62
CA TRP A 501 15.05 -6.96 11.75
C TRP A 501 16.36 -7.73 11.62
N HIS A 502 16.67 -8.24 10.44
CA HIS A 502 17.89 -9.02 10.22
C HIS A 502 19.15 -8.15 10.20
N ILE A 503 19.08 -6.91 9.73
CA ILE A 503 20.12 -5.89 9.90
C ILE A 503 20.36 -5.64 11.40
N HIS A 504 19.28 -5.48 12.18
CA HIS A 504 19.39 -5.33 13.63
C HIS A 504 20.08 -6.53 14.28
N LYS A 505 19.67 -7.76 13.98
CA LYS A 505 20.33 -8.97 14.48
C LYS A 505 21.81 -9.00 14.11
N TYR A 506 22.13 -8.69 12.86
CA TYR A 506 23.52 -8.66 12.38
C TYR A 506 24.37 -7.65 13.15
N LEU A 507 23.92 -6.40 13.23
CA LEU A 507 24.66 -5.33 13.91
C LEU A 507 24.83 -5.62 15.40
N GLN A 508 23.79 -6.09 16.09
CA GLN A 508 23.90 -6.44 17.52
C GLN A 508 24.86 -7.61 17.73
N SER A 509 24.89 -8.59 16.82
CA SER A 509 25.82 -9.71 16.90
C SER A 509 27.29 -9.27 16.77
N LEU A 510 27.59 -8.23 15.98
CA LEU A 510 28.94 -7.68 15.87
C LEU A 510 29.46 -7.12 17.21
N HIS A 511 28.55 -6.65 18.06
CA HIS A 511 28.85 -6.13 19.38
C HIS A 511 28.69 -7.18 20.52
N GLY A 512 28.46 -8.46 20.16
CA GLY A 512 28.35 -9.56 21.12
C GLY A 512 26.99 -9.66 21.82
N TYR A 513 25.96 -8.95 21.34
CA TYR A 513 24.61 -9.04 21.87
C TYR A 513 23.82 -10.14 21.17
N LEU A 514 23.11 -10.95 21.95
CA LEU A 514 22.19 -11.98 21.45
C LEU A 514 20.78 -11.38 21.37
N ILE A 515 20.19 -11.38 20.16
CA ILE A 515 18.83 -10.95 19.94
C ILE A 515 17.89 -12.16 19.85
N LEU A 516 16.71 -12.05 20.43
CA LEU A 516 15.67 -13.06 20.39
C LEU A 516 15.37 -13.51 18.96
N GLU A 517 15.05 -14.79 18.76
CA GLU A 517 14.69 -15.30 17.43
C GLU A 517 13.38 -14.69 16.91
N LYS A 518 12.42 -14.52 17.80
CA LYS A 518 11.13 -13.92 17.44
C LYS A 518 11.26 -12.41 17.21
N PRO A 519 10.87 -11.92 16.03
CA PRO A 519 10.90 -10.49 15.75
C PRO A 519 9.99 -9.68 16.68
N GLU A 520 10.55 -8.63 17.29
CA GLU A 520 9.82 -7.64 18.09
C GLU A 520 10.08 -6.24 17.52
N LEU A 521 9.35 -5.90 16.46
CA LEU A 521 9.45 -4.59 15.83
C LEU A 521 8.63 -3.56 16.60
N PRO A 522 9.19 -2.36 16.88
CA PRO A 522 8.51 -1.31 17.62
C PRO A 522 7.29 -0.78 16.86
N LEU A 523 6.25 -0.45 17.62
CA LEU A 523 5.03 0.17 17.12
C LEU A 523 5.30 1.62 16.66
N PHE A 524 4.32 2.17 15.97
CA PHE A 524 4.24 3.59 15.62
C PHE A 524 3.82 4.42 16.84
N TYR A 525 4.55 5.50 17.12
CA TYR A 525 4.26 6.42 18.22
C TYR A 525 4.18 7.87 17.74
N THR A 526 3.37 8.65 18.45
CA THR A 526 3.24 10.10 18.25
C THR A 526 3.17 10.80 19.61
N PRO A 527 3.27 12.14 19.68
CA PRO A 527 3.09 12.87 20.92
C PRO A 527 1.74 12.64 21.63
N ILE A 528 0.72 12.17 20.93
CA ILE A 528 -0.57 11.79 21.53
C ILE A 528 -0.39 10.66 22.56
N ASP A 529 0.51 9.72 22.28
CA ASP A 529 0.78 8.57 23.15
C ASP A 529 1.46 8.94 24.46
N LEU A 530 2.01 10.16 24.56
CA LEU A 530 2.66 10.69 25.75
C LEU A 530 1.70 11.45 26.68
N VAL A 531 0.48 11.69 26.24
CA VAL A 531 -0.49 12.45 27.03
C VAL A 531 -0.94 11.61 28.22
N ASP A 532 -0.56 12.03 29.41
CA ASP A 532 -1.05 11.44 30.64
C ASP A 532 -2.46 11.93 30.95
N ILE A 533 -3.42 11.05 30.89
CA ILE A 533 -4.82 11.28 31.23
C ILE A 533 -5.20 10.63 32.56
N SER A 534 -4.22 10.16 33.32
CA SER A 534 -4.47 9.61 34.65
C SER A 534 -5.03 10.68 35.60
N VAL A 535 -5.88 10.24 36.52
CA VAL A 535 -6.49 11.10 37.51
C VAL A 535 -6.38 10.44 38.89
N GLU A 536 -6.29 11.25 39.94
CA GLU A 536 -6.36 10.80 41.32
C GLU A 536 -7.66 11.30 41.94
N VAL A 537 -8.45 10.40 42.48
CA VAL A 537 -9.72 10.70 43.15
C VAL A 537 -9.79 9.93 44.46
N ALA A 538 -9.98 10.64 45.56
CA ALA A 538 -10.06 10.07 46.92
C ALA A 538 -8.87 9.16 47.29
N GLY A 539 -7.65 9.51 46.86
CA GLY A 539 -6.44 8.73 47.13
C GLY A 539 -6.27 7.48 46.23
N LEU A 540 -7.16 7.29 45.25
CA LEU A 540 -7.05 6.22 44.25
C LEU A 540 -6.61 6.79 42.90
N LYS A 541 -5.57 6.18 42.32
CA LYS A 541 -5.10 6.55 40.97
C LYS A 541 -5.81 5.71 39.91
N PHE A 542 -6.40 6.40 38.96
CA PHE A 542 -7.06 5.80 37.79
C PHE A 542 -6.29 6.14 36.51
N SER A 543 -6.25 5.22 35.56
CA SER A 543 -5.54 5.39 34.29
C SER A 543 -6.13 6.50 33.39
N ASN A 544 -7.42 6.84 33.58
CA ASN A 544 -8.11 7.93 32.90
C ASN A 544 -9.37 8.33 33.69
N PRO A 545 -10.02 9.47 33.41
CA PRO A 545 -11.18 9.95 34.14
C PRO A 545 -12.51 9.25 33.78
N PHE A 546 -12.51 8.24 32.91
CA PHE A 546 -13.73 7.59 32.45
C PHE A 546 -14.01 6.31 33.23
N GLY A 547 -15.20 6.23 33.81
CA GLY A 547 -15.67 5.07 34.54
C GLY A 547 -17.09 4.69 34.22
N LEU A 548 -17.43 3.44 34.47
CA LEU A 548 -18.80 2.95 34.33
C LEU A 548 -19.61 3.25 35.59
N ALA A 549 -20.77 3.87 35.39
CA ALA A 549 -21.71 4.06 36.46
C ALA A 549 -22.38 2.72 36.84
N SER A 550 -23.01 2.71 38.02
CA SER A 550 -23.79 1.56 38.51
C SER A 550 -24.99 1.25 37.59
N ALA A 551 -24.81 0.35 36.65
CA ALA A 551 -25.78 0.00 35.61
C ALA A 551 -25.67 -1.48 35.22
N ALA A 552 -26.45 -1.94 34.25
CA ALA A 552 -26.42 -3.33 33.80
C ALA A 552 -25.03 -3.86 33.44
N PRO A 553 -24.11 -3.12 32.75
CA PRO A 553 -22.78 -3.60 32.42
C PRO A 553 -21.86 -3.83 33.65
N THR A 554 -22.26 -3.36 34.84
CA THR A 554 -21.46 -3.51 36.07
C THR A 554 -22.06 -4.56 37.04
N THR A 555 -22.87 -5.49 36.52
CA THR A 555 -23.50 -6.54 37.35
C THR A 555 -22.64 -7.76 37.60
N ASN A 556 -21.71 -8.06 36.72
CA ASN A 556 -20.85 -9.24 36.89
C ASN A 556 -19.41 -8.97 36.43
N ALA A 557 -18.48 -9.81 36.94
CA ALA A 557 -17.06 -9.68 36.69
C ALA A 557 -16.68 -9.79 35.21
N ALA A 558 -17.38 -10.59 34.41
CA ALA A 558 -17.07 -10.78 32.99
C ALA A 558 -17.35 -9.50 32.17
N MET A 559 -18.47 -8.81 32.47
CA MET A 559 -18.82 -7.54 31.81
C MET A 559 -17.84 -6.43 32.24
N ILE A 560 -17.52 -6.34 33.52
CA ILE A 560 -16.56 -5.35 34.03
C ILE A 560 -15.18 -5.57 33.41
N ARG A 561 -14.71 -6.81 33.34
CA ARG A 561 -13.43 -7.15 32.72
C ARG A 561 -13.39 -6.69 31.26
N ARG A 562 -14.41 -7.00 30.46
CA ARG A 562 -14.48 -6.54 29.06
C ARG A 562 -14.45 -5.01 28.96
N SER A 563 -15.06 -4.33 29.90
CA SER A 563 -15.02 -2.86 29.93
C SER A 563 -13.61 -2.34 30.23
N PHE A 564 -12.89 -2.95 31.17
CA PHE A 564 -11.50 -2.59 31.45
C PHE A 564 -10.58 -2.92 30.29
N GLU A 565 -10.78 -4.04 29.63
CA GLU A 565 -10.07 -4.40 28.38
C GLU A 565 -10.34 -3.41 27.25
N ALA A 566 -11.53 -2.77 27.25
CA ALA A 566 -11.88 -1.69 26.31
C ALA A 566 -11.36 -0.30 26.74
N GLY A 567 -10.64 -0.17 27.88
CA GLY A 567 -9.99 1.05 28.32
C GLY A 567 -10.70 1.86 29.40
N TRP A 568 -11.83 1.39 29.94
CA TRP A 568 -12.46 2.06 31.08
C TRP A 568 -11.58 1.92 32.33
N ALA A 569 -11.39 3.01 33.06
CA ALA A 569 -10.46 3.04 34.19
C ALA A 569 -11.05 2.49 35.50
N PHE A 570 -12.35 2.63 35.70
CA PHE A 570 -13.04 2.15 36.90
C PHE A 570 -14.49 1.79 36.59
N ALA A 571 -15.11 1.08 37.51
CA ALA A 571 -16.52 0.74 37.43
C ALA A 571 -17.18 0.75 38.82
N LEU A 572 -18.33 1.35 38.91
CA LEU A 572 -19.20 1.23 40.11
C LEU A 572 -20.11 0.02 39.91
N THR A 573 -20.00 -0.97 40.79
CA THR A 573 -20.84 -2.15 40.71
C THR A 573 -22.33 -1.79 40.88
N LYS A 574 -23.19 -2.57 40.23
CA LYS A 574 -24.62 -2.48 40.48
C LYS A 574 -24.86 -2.69 41.97
N THR A 575 -25.79 -1.93 42.54
CA THR A 575 -26.17 -2.08 43.93
C THR A 575 -26.57 -3.53 44.24
N PHE A 576 -25.98 -4.10 45.25
CA PHE A 576 -26.29 -5.43 45.75
C PHE A 576 -26.57 -5.37 47.25
N SER A 577 -27.30 -6.34 47.75
CA SER A 577 -27.64 -6.47 49.16
C SER A 577 -27.39 -7.90 49.60
N LEU A 578 -27.03 -8.07 50.87
CA LEU A 578 -26.91 -9.38 51.47
C LEU A 578 -28.31 -9.97 51.80
N ASP A 579 -29.31 -9.11 51.86
CA ASP A 579 -30.69 -9.53 52.14
C ASP A 579 -31.43 -9.90 50.82
N LYS A 580 -31.85 -11.14 50.70
CA LYS A 580 -32.56 -11.67 49.55
C LYS A 580 -33.87 -10.92 49.25
N ALA A 581 -34.59 -10.49 50.27
CA ALA A 581 -35.86 -9.77 50.15
C ALA A 581 -35.67 -8.37 49.50
N SER A 582 -34.55 -7.71 49.74
CA SER A 582 -34.27 -6.40 49.13
C SER A 582 -33.80 -6.53 47.67
N ASN A 583 -33.24 -7.66 47.28
CA ASN A 583 -32.89 -7.94 45.90
C ASN A 583 -34.12 -8.24 45.01
N GLU A 584 -35.16 -8.87 45.56
CA GLU A 584 -36.40 -9.16 44.84
C GLU A 584 -37.17 -7.89 44.45
N ARG A 585 -37.12 -6.84 45.27
CA ARG A 585 -37.72 -5.53 44.95
C ARG A 585 -37.02 -4.79 43.84
N ASN A 586 -35.74 -5.08 43.59
CA ASN A 586 -34.97 -4.48 42.49
C ASN A 586 -35.14 -5.23 41.16
N VAL A 587 -35.81 -6.37 41.14
CA VAL A 587 -36.08 -7.17 39.94
C VAL A 587 -37.36 -6.72 39.23
N GLU A 588 -38.22 -5.93 39.85
CA GLU A 588 -39.45 -5.39 39.22
C GLU A 588 -39.22 -4.33 38.14
N TRP A 589 -37.95 -3.98 37.85
CA TRP A 589 -37.57 -3.14 36.70
C TRP A 589 -37.26 -3.92 35.44
N LYS A 590 -37.78 -5.13 35.29
CA LYS A 590 -37.69 -5.96 34.08
C LYS A 590 -38.94 -5.83 33.20
N ALA A 591 -39.51 -4.67 33.07
CA ALA A 591 -40.56 -4.41 32.08
C ALA A 591 -40.06 -3.40 31.04
#